data_dfbd0883fb4814e856fca5d38b62fce3
#
_entry.id   dfbd0883fb4814e856fca5d38b62fce3
#
_cell.length_a   1.000
_cell.length_b   1.000
_cell.length_c   1.000
_cell.angle_alpha   90.00
_cell.angle_beta   90.00
_cell.angle_gamma   90.00
#
_symmetry.space_group_name_H-M   'P 1'
#
loop_
_entity.id
_entity.type
_entity.pdbx_description
1 polymer ?
#
loop_
_entity_poly.entity_id
_entity_poly.type
_entity_poly.pdbx_seq_one_letter_code
_entity_poly.pdbx_strand_id
1 'polypeptide(L)'
;MIPGTDACCILLYGDIGEYDDNVRSGDIARELLEAEALTGKVDVRINSNGGEVYSGIAIFNALKNSKADITIYVDGIAASMASVIALCGKPVQMSRYARLMLHSVQGGCYGNKDEMKDCIREIEALEDTLCEMYATRMGKDKEEIRAMYFDGKDHWLRADEALALGLIDGIYDADPVPEDSTPEQVFQIFNNRLHKPQNENSMNLDELKRRPRFKNCATDDDFLRE
;
A
#
# COMPACT_ATOMS: atom_id res chain seq x y z
N MET A 1 -5.63 13.12 9.09
CA MET A 1 -5.30 14.08 8.02
C MET A 1 -3.81 14.32 8.04
N ILE A 2 -3.13 14.19 6.91
CA ILE A 2 -1.70 14.54 6.85
C ILE A 2 -1.59 16.06 6.96
N PRO A 3 -0.69 16.61 7.80
CA PRO A 3 -0.50 18.04 7.89
C PRO A 3 -0.22 18.66 6.51
N GLY A 4 -1.04 19.63 6.08
CA GLY A 4 -0.88 20.33 4.80
C GLY A 4 -1.61 19.73 3.60
N THR A 5 -2.42 18.69 3.78
CA THR A 5 -3.35 18.16 2.76
C THR A 5 -4.78 18.18 3.29
N ASP A 6 -5.75 18.43 2.40
CA ASP A 6 -7.18 18.31 2.72
C ASP A 6 -7.66 16.85 2.65
N ALA A 7 -6.75 15.89 2.48
CA ALA A 7 -7.03 14.47 2.33
C ALA A 7 -7.03 13.74 3.68
N CYS A 8 -7.93 12.77 3.84
CA CYS A 8 -7.80 11.76 4.88
C CYS A 8 -6.67 10.79 4.54
N CYS A 9 -5.98 10.28 5.56
CA CYS A 9 -4.91 9.31 5.36
C CYS A 9 -5.32 7.95 5.92
N ILE A 10 -5.24 6.92 5.08
CA ILE A 10 -5.43 5.51 5.45
C ILE A 10 -4.07 4.82 5.37
N LEU A 11 -3.70 4.09 6.43
CA LEU A 11 -2.41 3.40 6.51
C LEU A 11 -2.58 1.89 6.33
N LEU A 12 -1.96 1.34 5.28
CA LEU A 12 -1.74 -0.08 5.10
C LEU A 12 -0.29 -0.41 5.52
N TYR A 13 -0.01 -0.29 6.81
CA TYR A 13 1.29 -0.55 7.40
C TYR A 13 1.22 -1.85 8.21
N GLY A 14 2.01 -2.85 7.82
CA GLY A 14 2.02 -4.20 8.41
C GLY A 14 1.48 -5.27 7.48
N ASP A 15 1.38 -6.48 7.96
CA ASP A 15 0.91 -7.62 7.19
C ASP A 15 -0.61 -7.56 6.97
N ILE A 16 -1.06 -8.04 5.81
CA ILE A 16 -2.49 -8.06 5.44
C ILE A 16 -3.09 -9.37 5.95
N GLY A 17 -4.24 -9.29 6.62
CA GLY A 17 -4.95 -10.45 7.14
C GLY A 17 -6.03 -10.07 8.14
N GLU A 18 -6.68 -11.06 8.75
CA GLU A 18 -7.82 -10.84 9.65
C GLU A 18 -7.47 -11.01 11.15
N TYR A 19 -6.18 -11.18 11.50
CA TYR A 19 -5.72 -11.21 12.90
C TYR A 19 -5.59 -9.79 13.46
N ASP A 20 -5.62 -9.66 14.79
CA ASP A 20 -5.71 -8.36 15.47
C ASP A 20 -4.56 -7.39 15.16
N ASP A 21 -3.35 -7.91 14.95
CA ASP A 21 -2.16 -7.10 14.63
C ASP A 21 -2.02 -6.79 13.12
N ASN A 22 -2.94 -7.29 12.29
CA ASN A 22 -2.87 -7.16 10.84
C ASN A 22 -3.66 -5.96 10.32
N VAL A 23 -3.38 -5.60 9.06
CA VAL A 23 -4.21 -4.70 8.26
C VAL A 23 -5.44 -5.48 7.81
N ARG A 24 -6.57 -5.31 8.51
CA ARG A 24 -7.79 -6.07 8.28
C ARG A 24 -8.66 -5.41 7.22
N SER A 25 -9.26 -6.23 6.37
CA SER A 25 -10.10 -5.75 5.27
C SER A 25 -11.31 -4.95 5.74
N GLY A 26 -11.95 -5.39 6.83
CA GLY A 26 -13.11 -4.71 7.41
C GLY A 26 -12.78 -3.35 8.03
N ASP A 27 -11.57 -3.17 8.58
CA ASP A 27 -11.14 -1.89 9.15
C ASP A 27 -10.86 -0.88 8.05
N ILE A 28 -10.14 -1.30 6.99
CA ILE A 28 -9.87 -0.44 5.83
C ILE A 28 -11.15 -0.01 5.14
N ALA A 29 -12.11 -0.93 4.94
CA ALA A 29 -13.40 -0.59 4.34
C ALA A 29 -14.16 0.46 5.17
N ARG A 30 -14.13 0.36 6.50
CA ARG A 30 -14.78 1.32 7.41
C ARG A 30 -14.08 2.66 7.38
N GLU A 31 -12.74 2.69 7.49
CA GLU A 31 -11.95 3.92 7.40
C GLU A 31 -12.19 4.65 6.07
N LEU A 32 -12.31 3.90 4.97
CA LEU A 32 -12.60 4.45 3.66
C LEU A 32 -13.98 5.11 3.60
N LEU A 33 -15.03 4.46 4.11
CA LEU A 33 -16.37 5.05 4.16
C LEU A 33 -16.41 6.31 5.03
N GLU A 34 -15.71 6.33 6.16
CA GLU A 34 -15.59 7.51 7.01
C GLU A 34 -14.85 8.64 6.29
N ALA A 35 -13.78 8.34 5.58
CA ALA A 35 -13.00 9.31 4.82
C ALA A 35 -13.79 9.88 3.64
N GLU A 36 -14.56 9.06 2.93
CA GLU A 36 -15.47 9.51 1.86
C GLU A 36 -16.49 10.52 2.37
N ALA A 37 -17.05 10.27 3.55
CA ALA A 37 -18.05 11.15 4.16
C ALA A 37 -17.45 12.49 4.65
N LEU A 38 -16.15 12.49 5.01
CA LEU A 38 -15.50 13.67 5.60
C LEU A 38 -14.96 14.66 4.55
N THR A 39 -14.17 14.15 3.59
CA THR A 39 -13.42 15.01 2.66
C THR A 39 -13.59 14.62 1.20
N GLY A 40 -13.95 13.38 0.91
CA GLY A 40 -13.95 12.81 -0.43
C GLY A 40 -12.56 12.68 -1.07
N LYS A 41 -11.48 13.06 -0.36
CA LYS A 41 -10.08 12.87 -0.78
C LYS A 41 -9.36 11.97 0.19
N VAL A 42 -8.65 10.97 -0.33
CA VAL A 42 -7.99 9.94 0.49
C VAL A 42 -6.60 9.62 -0.02
N ASP A 43 -5.61 9.78 0.84
CA ASP A 43 -4.25 9.28 0.62
C ASP A 43 -4.13 7.91 1.29
N VAL A 44 -3.92 6.86 0.50
CA VAL A 44 -3.66 5.52 1.00
C VAL A 44 -2.16 5.27 1.00
N ARG A 45 -1.58 5.08 2.17
CA ARG A 45 -0.14 4.88 2.31
C ARG A 45 0.18 3.43 2.61
N ILE A 46 1.10 2.85 1.84
CA ILE A 46 1.44 1.43 1.89
C ILE A 46 2.88 1.24 2.35
N ASN A 47 3.05 0.41 3.38
CA ASN A 47 4.32 -0.17 3.81
C ASN A 47 4.03 -1.58 4.37
N SER A 48 3.97 -2.58 3.47
CA SER A 48 3.47 -3.91 3.78
C SER A 48 4.19 -4.98 2.95
N ASN A 49 4.49 -6.10 3.59
CA ASN A 49 5.01 -7.30 2.92
C ASN A 49 3.92 -8.10 2.18
N GLY A 50 2.66 -7.72 2.32
CA GLY A 50 1.53 -8.47 1.79
C GLY A 50 0.85 -9.33 2.85
N GLY A 51 0.32 -10.48 2.47
CA GLY A 51 -0.37 -11.38 3.38
C GLY A 51 -1.52 -12.12 2.70
N GLU A 52 -2.64 -12.30 3.39
CA GLU A 52 -3.77 -13.10 2.92
C GLU A 52 -4.38 -12.55 1.64
N VAL A 53 -4.53 -13.43 0.64
CA VAL A 53 -5.01 -13.06 -0.70
C VAL A 53 -6.45 -12.55 -0.65
N TYR A 54 -7.36 -13.23 0.04
CA TYR A 54 -8.77 -12.83 0.09
C TYR A 54 -9.00 -11.52 0.82
N SER A 55 -8.32 -11.30 1.94
CA SER A 55 -8.33 -10.02 2.66
C SER A 55 -7.81 -8.90 1.78
N GLY A 56 -6.74 -9.18 1.02
CA GLY A 56 -6.17 -8.22 0.07
C GLY A 56 -7.09 -7.91 -1.12
N ILE A 57 -7.75 -8.92 -1.69
CA ILE A 57 -8.76 -8.71 -2.75
C ILE A 57 -9.94 -7.87 -2.24
N ALA A 58 -10.36 -8.08 -0.99
CA ALA A 58 -11.42 -7.27 -0.39
C ALA A 58 -11.00 -5.80 -0.27
N ILE A 59 -9.78 -5.52 0.19
CA ILE A 59 -9.21 -4.16 0.26
C ILE A 59 -9.10 -3.55 -1.14
N PHE A 60 -8.53 -4.29 -2.11
CA PHE A 60 -8.43 -3.86 -3.51
C PHE A 60 -9.79 -3.42 -4.06
N ASN A 61 -10.82 -4.26 -3.88
CA ASN A 61 -12.16 -3.97 -4.36
C ASN A 61 -12.80 -2.76 -3.65
N ALA A 62 -12.60 -2.61 -2.35
CA ALA A 62 -13.07 -1.45 -1.61
C ALA A 62 -12.46 -0.16 -2.17
N LEU A 63 -11.13 -0.10 -2.35
CA LEU A 63 -10.44 1.07 -2.92
C LEU A 63 -10.86 1.32 -4.38
N LYS A 64 -10.92 0.28 -5.21
CA LYS A 64 -11.29 0.38 -6.62
C LYS A 64 -12.68 0.98 -6.81
N ASN A 65 -13.65 0.52 -6.03
CA ASN A 65 -15.06 0.91 -6.16
C ASN A 65 -15.41 2.19 -5.38
N SER A 66 -14.49 2.71 -4.58
CA SER A 66 -14.69 3.96 -3.86
C SER A 66 -14.88 5.15 -4.80
N LYS A 67 -15.80 6.04 -4.43
CA LYS A 67 -16.05 7.31 -5.12
C LYS A 67 -15.10 8.42 -4.70
N ALA A 68 -14.30 8.21 -3.65
CA ALA A 68 -13.31 9.16 -3.21
C ALA A 68 -12.23 9.37 -4.29
N ASP A 69 -11.68 10.58 -4.30
CA ASP A 69 -10.46 10.91 -5.03
C ASP A 69 -9.27 10.33 -4.25
N ILE A 70 -8.86 9.12 -4.64
CA ILE A 70 -7.83 8.35 -3.95
C ILE A 70 -6.50 8.47 -4.68
N THR A 71 -5.42 8.71 -3.92
CA THR A 71 -4.05 8.50 -4.37
C THR A 71 -3.37 7.48 -3.49
N ILE A 72 -2.71 6.50 -4.12
CA ILE A 72 -1.93 5.47 -3.44
C ILE A 72 -0.48 5.93 -3.34
N TYR A 73 0.13 5.77 -2.16
CA TYR A 73 1.55 6.07 -1.94
C TYR A 73 2.27 4.84 -1.41
N VAL A 74 3.33 4.41 -2.09
CA VAL A 74 4.22 3.35 -1.61
C VAL A 74 5.41 4.01 -0.90
N ASP A 75 5.45 3.88 0.43
CA ASP A 75 6.41 4.60 1.27
C ASP A 75 7.73 3.86 1.46
N GLY A 76 7.68 2.55 1.68
CA GLY A 76 8.86 1.71 1.89
C GLY A 76 8.80 0.44 1.06
N ILE A 77 7.76 -0.34 1.26
CA ILE A 77 7.57 -1.60 0.55
C ILE A 77 6.10 -1.82 0.20
N ALA A 78 5.83 -2.35 -0.98
CA ALA A 78 4.56 -2.97 -1.32
C ALA A 78 4.87 -4.32 -1.99
N ALA A 79 4.86 -5.39 -1.19
CA ALA A 79 5.23 -6.72 -1.66
C ALA A 79 4.02 -7.65 -1.74
N SER A 80 4.07 -8.63 -2.63
CA SER A 80 3.05 -9.69 -2.72
C SER A 80 1.64 -9.08 -2.83
N MET A 81 0.71 -9.44 -1.96
CA MET A 81 -0.66 -8.92 -1.99
C MET A 81 -0.74 -7.39 -1.82
N ALA A 82 0.20 -6.76 -1.10
CA ALA A 82 0.26 -5.30 -0.99
C ALA A 82 0.56 -4.61 -2.33
N SER A 83 1.38 -5.23 -3.20
CA SER A 83 1.61 -4.71 -4.55
C SER A 83 0.37 -4.79 -5.42
N VAL A 84 -0.44 -5.85 -5.27
CA VAL A 84 -1.74 -5.97 -5.94
C VAL A 84 -2.69 -4.87 -5.49
N ILE A 85 -2.81 -4.64 -4.18
CA ILE A 85 -3.67 -3.57 -3.62
C ILE A 85 -3.27 -2.20 -4.16
N ALA A 86 -1.96 -1.93 -4.28
CA ALA A 86 -1.46 -0.67 -4.84
C ALA A 86 -2.01 -0.41 -6.26
N LEU A 87 -2.31 -1.46 -7.01
CA LEU A 87 -2.73 -1.39 -8.42
C LEU A 87 -4.26 -1.39 -8.60
N CYS A 88 -5.02 -0.93 -7.61
CA CYS A 88 -6.49 -0.95 -7.62
C CYS A 88 -7.16 -0.01 -8.64
N GLY A 89 -6.40 0.56 -9.57
CA GLY A 89 -6.91 1.45 -10.62
C GLY A 89 -6.97 2.93 -10.21
N LYS A 90 -6.38 3.27 -9.07
CA LYS A 90 -6.18 4.65 -8.61
C LYS A 90 -4.76 5.11 -8.95
N PRO A 91 -4.47 6.43 -9.01
CA PRO A 91 -3.11 6.94 -9.19
C PRO A 91 -2.15 6.40 -8.13
N VAL A 92 -0.97 5.94 -8.55
CA VAL A 92 0.05 5.35 -7.68
C VAL A 92 1.32 6.18 -7.70
N GLN A 93 1.73 6.67 -6.55
CA GLN A 93 2.99 7.37 -6.32
C GLN A 93 3.91 6.50 -5.45
N MET A 94 5.17 6.45 -5.75
CA MET A 94 6.12 5.62 -5.02
C MET A 94 7.32 6.45 -4.56
N SER A 95 7.82 6.21 -3.35
CA SER A 95 9.09 6.79 -2.93
C SER A 95 10.23 6.22 -3.78
N ARG A 96 11.23 7.05 -4.10
CA ARG A 96 12.45 6.64 -4.82
C ARG A 96 13.14 5.43 -4.19
N TYR A 97 13.08 5.33 -2.88
CA TYR A 97 13.77 4.30 -2.10
C TYR A 97 12.87 3.09 -1.77
N ALA A 98 11.58 3.19 -2.10
CA ALA A 98 10.64 2.08 -1.91
C ALA A 98 10.89 0.92 -2.88
N ARG A 99 10.27 -0.21 -2.60
CA ARG A 99 10.33 -1.43 -3.44
C ARG A 99 8.93 -1.97 -3.69
N LEU A 100 8.70 -2.41 -4.91
CA LEU A 100 7.61 -3.33 -5.24
C LEU A 100 8.15 -4.75 -5.35
N MET A 101 7.34 -5.74 -4.99
CA MET A 101 7.69 -7.14 -5.20
C MET A 101 6.48 -7.93 -5.70
N LEU A 102 6.70 -8.63 -6.81
CA LEU A 102 5.74 -9.53 -7.44
C LEU A 102 6.29 -10.96 -7.36
N HIS A 103 5.42 -11.92 -7.11
CA HIS A 103 5.77 -13.33 -7.07
C HIS A 103 4.55 -14.24 -7.25
N SER A 104 4.79 -15.55 -7.41
CA SER A 104 3.77 -16.58 -7.40
C SER A 104 3.03 -16.64 -6.07
N VAL A 105 1.78 -17.09 -6.09
CA VAL A 105 1.00 -17.31 -4.87
C VAL A 105 1.67 -18.38 -4.01
N GLN A 106 1.85 -18.08 -2.74
CA GLN A 106 2.34 -19.03 -1.76
C GLN A 106 1.17 -19.52 -0.90
N GLY A 107 1.09 -20.83 -0.73
CA GLY A 107 0.07 -21.46 0.08
C GLY A 107 0.49 -22.87 0.47
N GLY A 108 -0.30 -23.49 1.31
CA GLY A 108 -0.06 -24.85 1.74
C GLY A 108 -1.30 -25.49 2.33
N CYS A 109 -1.31 -26.82 2.33
CA CYS A 109 -2.37 -27.59 2.95
C CYS A 109 -1.80 -28.87 3.57
N TYR A 110 -2.58 -29.45 4.44
CA TYR A 110 -2.33 -30.75 4.98
C TYR A 110 -3.55 -31.64 4.73
N GLY A 111 -3.34 -32.84 4.22
CA GLY A 111 -4.45 -33.75 3.92
C GLY A 111 -4.03 -34.95 3.07
N ASN A 112 -5.03 -35.64 2.54
CA ASN A 112 -4.83 -36.74 1.60
C ASN A 112 -4.48 -36.22 0.19
N LYS A 113 -4.18 -37.15 -0.73
CA LYS A 113 -3.79 -36.81 -2.09
C LYS A 113 -4.79 -35.92 -2.84
N ASP A 114 -6.08 -36.10 -2.61
CA ASP A 114 -7.10 -35.36 -3.36
C ASP A 114 -7.29 -33.97 -2.77
N GLU A 115 -7.21 -33.80 -1.45
CA GLU A 115 -7.16 -32.50 -0.79
C GLU A 115 -5.93 -31.68 -1.20
N MET A 116 -4.76 -32.29 -1.39
CA MET A 116 -3.57 -31.62 -1.92
C MET A 116 -3.77 -31.13 -3.37
N LYS A 117 -4.45 -31.92 -4.21
CA LYS A 117 -4.78 -31.49 -5.58
C LYS A 117 -5.76 -30.32 -5.59
N ASP A 118 -6.72 -30.33 -4.67
CA ASP A 118 -7.68 -29.23 -4.53
C ASP A 118 -6.95 -27.95 -4.12
N CYS A 119 -6.01 -28.04 -3.18
CA CYS A 119 -5.17 -26.91 -2.79
C CYS A 119 -4.32 -26.36 -3.96
N ILE A 120 -3.74 -27.22 -4.77
CA ILE A 120 -3.00 -26.80 -5.97
C ILE A 120 -3.92 -26.06 -6.94
N ARG A 121 -5.12 -26.59 -7.19
CA ARG A 121 -6.10 -25.92 -8.07
C ARG A 121 -6.53 -24.55 -7.55
N GLU A 122 -6.66 -24.42 -6.24
CA GLU A 122 -6.98 -23.13 -5.62
C GLU A 122 -5.84 -22.11 -5.81
N ILE A 123 -4.59 -22.51 -5.59
CA ILE A 123 -3.41 -21.68 -5.83
C ILE A 123 -3.36 -21.24 -7.31
N GLU A 124 -3.55 -22.17 -8.25
CA GLU A 124 -3.58 -21.89 -9.69
C GLU A 124 -4.68 -20.89 -10.06
N ALA A 125 -5.88 -21.01 -9.46
CA ALA A 125 -7.00 -20.09 -9.69
C ALA A 125 -6.70 -18.68 -9.13
N LEU A 126 -6.06 -18.59 -7.96
CA LEU A 126 -5.62 -17.32 -7.39
C LEU A 126 -4.54 -16.67 -8.24
N GLU A 127 -3.53 -17.42 -8.69
CA GLU A 127 -2.50 -16.91 -9.60
C GLU A 127 -3.11 -16.39 -10.90
N ASP A 128 -4.08 -17.10 -11.45
CA ASP A 128 -4.79 -16.68 -12.66
C ASP A 128 -5.46 -15.31 -12.46
N THR A 129 -6.11 -15.12 -11.33
CA THR A 129 -6.74 -13.85 -10.94
C THR A 129 -5.72 -12.73 -10.77
N LEU A 130 -4.64 -12.98 -10.03
CA LEU A 130 -3.62 -11.96 -9.78
C LEU A 130 -2.85 -11.60 -11.05
N CYS A 131 -2.55 -12.56 -11.92
CA CYS A 131 -1.96 -12.30 -13.24
C CYS A 131 -2.83 -11.34 -14.06
N GLU A 132 -4.15 -11.53 -14.07
CA GLU A 132 -5.09 -10.65 -14.78
C GLU A 132 -5.08 -9.22 -14.21
N MET A 133 -4.98 -9.08 -12.88
CA MET A 133 -4.91 -7.77 -12.22
C MET A 133 -3.63 -7.02 -12.62
N TYR A 134 -2.46 -7.67 -12.62
CA TYR A 134 -1.21 -7.09 -13.08
C TYR A 134 -1.22 -6.80 -14.59
N ALA A 135 -1.71 -7.73 -15.40
CA ALA A 135 -1.82 -7.58 -16.85
C ALA A 135 -2.67 -6.35 -17.22
N THR A 136 -3.81 -6.18 -16.56
CA THR A 136 -4.68 -5.01 -16.71
C THR A 136 -3.96 -3.71 -16.39
N ARG A 137 -3.19 -3.67 -15.30
CA ARG A 137 -2.45 -2.47 -14.88
C ARG A 137 -1.32 -2.14 -15.85
N MET A 138 -0.56 -3.14 -16.27
CA MET A 138 0.61 -2.97 -17.14
C MET A 138 0.25 -2.83 -18.62
N GLY A 139 -1.01 -3.09 -19.00
CA GLY A 139 -1.42 -3.12 -20.41
C GLY A 139 -0.73 -4.23 -21.22
N LYS A 140 -0.42 -5.36 -20.56
CA LYS A 140 0.29 -6.50 -21.13
C LYS A 140 -0.59 -7.73 -21.23
N ASP A 141 -0.15 -8.71 -22.02
CA ASP A 141 -0.79 -10.01 -22.10
C ASP A 141 -0.61 -10.79 -20.77
N LYS A 142 -1.66 -11.52 -20.37
CA LYS A 142 -1.69 -12.27 -19.10
C LYS A 142 -0.63 -13.36 -19.06
N GLU A 143 -0.42 -14.06 -20.17
CA GLU A 143 0.59 -15.13 -20.25
C GLU A 143 2.02 -14.55 -20.21
N GLU A 144 2.22 -13.34 -20.74
CA GLU A 144 3.49 -12.62 -20.59
C GLU A 144 3.76 -12.33 -19.11
N ILE A 145 2.76 -11.81 -18.38
CA ILE A 145 2.88 -11.52 -16.93
C ILE A 145 3.14 -12.81 -16.15
N ARG A 146 2.42 -13.89 -16.46
CA ARG A 146 2.63 -15.20 -15.83
C ARG A 146 4.06 -15.68 -16.00
N ALA A 147 4.57 -15.65 -17.23
CA ALA A 147 5.93 -16.10 -17.52
C ALA A 147 7.00 -15.22 -16.87
N MET A 148 6.74 -13.92 -16.69
CA MET A 148 7.72 -12.97 -16.14
C MET A 148 7.76 -12.97 -14.61
N TYR A 149 6.62 -13.12 -13.93
CA TYR A 149 6.52 -12.85 -12.49
C TYR A 149 5.96 -13.99 -11.65
N PHE A 150 5.43 -15.06 -12.28
CA PHE A 150 4.87 -16.23 -11.59
C PHE A 150 5.71 -17.48 -11.88
N ASP A 151 7.03 -17.33 -11.81
CA ASP A 151 8.03 -18.37 -12.07
C ASP A 151 8.58 -19.03 -10.78
N GLY A 152 7.93 -18.76 -9.64
CA GLY A 152 8.32 -19.24 -8.32
C GLY A 152 9.45 -18.45 -7.66
N LYS A 153 9.80 -17.26 -8.18
CA LYS A 153 10.82 -16.37 -7.61
C LYS A 153 10.21 -15.03 -7.19
N ASP A 154 10.95 -14.31 -6.35
CA ASP A 154 10.62 -12.94 -5.96
C ASP A 154 11.20 -11.95 -6.98
N HIS A 155 10.35 -11.14 -7.57
CA HIS A 155 10.72 -10.10 -8.54
C HIS A 155 10.65 -8.73 -7.88
N TRP A 156 11.80 -8.24 -7.42
CA TRP A 156 11.95 -6.95 -6.74
C TRP A 156 12.19 -5.84 -7.74
N LEU A 157 11.36 -4.80 -7.68
CA LEU A 157 11.42 -3.64 -8.55
C LEU A 157 11.72 -2.38 -7.76
N ARG A 158 12.62 -1.56 -8.28
CA ARG A 158 12.83 -0.19 -7.80
C ARG A 158 11.77 0.74 -8.41
N ALA A 159 11.68 1.95 -7.90
CA ALA A 159 10.70 2.92 -8.36
C ALA A 159 10.83 3.27 -9.85
N ASP A 160 12.07 3.41 -10.35
CA ASP A 160 12.33 3.67 -11.77
C ASP A 160 11.91 2.51 -12.69
N GLU A 161 12.14 1.27 -12.26
CA GLU A 161 11.72 0.05 -12.95
C GLU A 161 10.21 -0.10 -12.96
N ALA A 162 9.56 0.13 -11.79
CA ALA A 162 8.11 0.07 -11.65
C ALA A 162 7.41 1.13 -12.52
N LEU A 163 7.99 2.34 -12.63
CA LEU A 163 7.49 3.42 -13.49
C LEU A 163 7.61 3.03 -14.97
N ALA A 164 8.76 2.50 -15.37
CA ALA A 164 8.97 2.07 -16.76
C ALA A 164 8.04 0.93 -17.20
N LEU A 165 7.62 0.07 -16.26
CA LEU A 165 6.68 -1.02 -16.48
C LEU A 165 5.20 -0.60 -16.40
N GLY A 166 4.91 0.67 -16.08
CA GLY A 166 3.54 1.17 -15.93
C GLY A 166 2.83 0.71 -14.64
N LEU A 167 3.59 0.17 -13.68
CA LEU A 167 3.03 -0.25 -12.39
C LEU A 167 2.70 0.95 -11.50
N ILE A 168 3.46 2.04 -11.60
CA ILE A 168 3.22 3.30 -10.88
C ILE A 168 3.08 4.46 -11.85
N ASP A 169 2.51 5.58 -11.39
CA ASP A 169 2.29 6.77 -12.19
C ASP A 169 3.33 7.87 -11.93
N GLY A 170 4.06 7.80 -10.82
CA GLY A 170 5.09 8.77 -10.48
C GLY A 170 5.95 8.39 -9.28
N ILE A 171 7.04 9.16 -9.11
CA ILE A 171 7.95 9.05 -7.97
C ILE A 171 7.84 10.37 -7.21
N TYR A 172 7.19 10.37 -6.03
CA TYR A 172 6.77 11.59 -5.34
C TYR A 172 7.88 12.37 -4.64
N ASP A 173 9.02 11.72 -4.38
CA ASP A 173 10.23 12.30 -3.80
C ASP A 173 11.39 12.37 -4.81
N ALA A 174 11.03 12.33 -6.09
CA ALA A 174 12.00 12.34 -7.19
C ALA A 174 12.55 13.72 -7.52
N ASP A 175 12.08 14.80 -6.86
CA ASP A 175 12.63 16.11 -7.07
C ASP A 175 14.15 16.07 -6.82
N PRO A 176 14.99 15.95 -7.85
CA PRO A 176 16.40 15.98 -7.64
C PRO A 176 16.74 17.35 -7.05
N VAL A 177 17.58 17.35 -6.06
CA VAL A 177 18.35 18.55 -5.78
C VAL A 177 19.10 18.81 -7.08
N PRO A 178 18.89 19.96 -7.76
CA PRO A 178 19.56 20.23 -9.01
C PRO A 178 21.06 19.98 -8.84
N GLU A 179 21.72 19.33 -9.83
CA GLU A 179 23.13 18.93 -9.72
C GLU A 179 24.06 20.15 -9.52
N ASP A 180 23.63 21.34 -9.91
CA ASP A 180 24.29 22.62 -9.77
C ASP A 180 23.93 23.38 -8.48
N SER A 181 23.17 22.76 -7.57
CA SER A 181 22.77 23.41 -6.31
C SER A 181 23.95 23.61 -5.37
N THR A 182 24.07 24.83 -4.83
CA THR A 182 25.04 25.10 -3.78
C THR A 182 24.66 24.37 -2.48
N PRO A 183 25.61 24.11 -1.55
CA PRO A 183 25.32 23.50 -0.25
C PRO A 183 24.20 24.23 0.52
N GLU A 184 24.13 25.55 0.42
CA GLU A 184 23.10 26.36 1.05
C GLU A 184 21.72 26.12 0.43
N GLN A 185 21.63 26.00 -0.89
CA GLN A 185 20.36 25.66 -1.59
C GLN A 185 19.91 24.25 -1.23
N VAL A 186 20.85 23.29 -1.21
CA VAL A 186 20.57 21.92 -0.75
C VAL A 186 19.99 21.94 0.67
N PHE A 187 20.68 22.65 1.59
CA PHE A 187 20.20 22.79 2.97
C PHE A 187 18.82 23.44 3.06
N GLN A 188 18.57 24.49 2.28
CA GLN A 188 17.25 25.14 2.24
C GLN A 188 16.14 24.22 1.70
N ILE A 189 16.41 23.45 0.65
CA ILE A 189 15.46 22.46 0.09
C ILE A 189 15.09 21.45 1.17
N PHE A 190 16.08 20.87 1.88
CA PHE A 190 15.81 19.92 2.96
C PHE A 190 15.10 20.58 4.14
N ASN A 191 15.51 21.75 4.53
CA ASN A 191 14.92 22.48 5.64
C ASN A 191 13.44 22.86 5.34
N ASN A 192 13.13 23.26 4.11
CA ASN A 192 11.76 23.54 3.68
C ASN A 192 10.89 22.26 3.61
N ARG A 193 11.48 21.10 3.34
CA ARG A 193 10.78 19.81 3.40
C ARG A 193 10.46 19.40 4.83
N LEU A 194 11.37 19.66 5.76
CA LEU A 194 11.22 19.37 7.20
C LEU A 194 10.30 20.36 7.92
N HIS A 195 10.29 21.63 7.45
CA HIS A 195 9.59 22.73 8.10
C HIS A 195 8.53 23.35 7.21
N LYS A 196 7.81 22.54 6.37
CA LYS A 196 6.59 23.08 5.72
C LYS A 196 5.72 23.70 6.81
N PRO A 197 5.28 24.98 6.66
CA PRO A 197 4.47 25.64 7.67
C PRO A 197 3.23 24.77 7.90
N GLN A 198 3.04 24.37 9.16
CA GLN A 198 1.80 23.73 9.58
C GLN A 198 0.70 24.75 9.35
N ASN A 199 -0.17 24.48 8.37
CA ASN A 199 -1.40 25.23 8.22
C ASN A 199 -2.17 25.06 9.54
N GLU A 200 -2.74 26.14 10.07
CA GLU A 200 -3.38 26.22 11.40
C GLU A 200 -4.62 25.31 11.60
N ASN A 201 -4.89 24.43 10.63
CA ASN A 201 -5.92 23.38 10.69
C ASN A 201 -5.35 22.00 11.07
N SER A 202 -4.30 21.95 11.90
CA SER A 202 -3.87 20.66 12.45
C SER A 202 -4.97 20.07 13.35
N MET A 203 -5.48 18.90 12.96
CA MET A 203 -6.43 18.16 13.78
C MET A 203 -5.83 17.97 15.18
N ASN A 204 -6.59 18.31 16.22
CA ASN A 204 -6.16 18.19 17.61
C ASN A 204 -5.79 16.73 17.90
N LEU A 205 -4.65 16.53 18.56
CA LEU A 205 -4.15 15.20 18.96
C LEU A 205 -5.21 14.39 19.73
N ASP A 206 -6.11 15.06 20.46
CA ASP A 206 -7.21 14.43 21.18
C ASP A 206 -8.34 13.93 20.26
N GLU A 207 -8.50 14.49 19.06
CA GLU A 207 -9.40 13.95 18.03
C GLU A 207 -8.82 12.72 17.33
N LEU A 208 -7.50 12.71 17.10
CA LEU A 208 -6.79 11.52 16.58
C LEU A 208 -6.89 10.34 17.56
N LYS A 209 -6.74 10.58 18.87
CA LYS A 209 -6.87 9.55 19.92
C LYS A 209 -8.29 8.96 20.04
N ARG A 210 -9.31 9.61 19.49
CA ARG A 210 -10.69 9.12 19.48
C ARG A 210 -10.98 8.14 18.34
N ARG A 211 -10.08 8.01 17.34
CA ARG A 211 -10.22 7.07 16.23
C ARG A 211 -9.93 5.64 16.71
N PRO A 212 -10.67 4.62 16.23
CA PRO A 212 -10.52 3.23 16.69
C PRO A 212 -9.09 2.71 16.66
N ARG A 213 -8.29 3.08 15.66
CA ARG A 213 -6.89 2.65 15.49
C ARG A 213 -5.91 3.28 16.49
N PHE A 214 -6.28 4.42 17.09
CA PHE A 214 -5.46 5.08 18.10
C PHE A 214 -5.91 4.81 19.54
N LYS A 215 -7.04 4.14 19.74
CA LYS A 215 -7.52 3.75 21.09
C LYS A 215 -6.65 2.68 21.76
N ASN A 216 -5.87 1.94 20.97
CA ASN A 216 -4.98 0.87 21.45
C ASN A 216 -3.50 1.27 21.44
N CYS A 217 -3.15 2.50 21.11
CA CYS A 217 -1.80 2.99 21.41
C CYS A 217 -1.74 3.17 22.92
N ALA A 218 -0.97 2.28 23.57
CA ALA A 218 -0.66 2.38 24.99
C ALA A 218 -0.19 3.82 25.31
N THR A 219 -0.80 4.44 26.29
CA THR A 219 -0.24 5.67 26.85
C THR A 219 1.05 5.29 27.56
N ASP A 220 2.05 6.18 27.56
CA ASP A 220 3.36 5.96 28.19
C ASP A 220 3.31 5.46 29.65
N ASP A 221 2.13 5.48 30.28
CA ASP A 221 1.90 4.99 31.64
C ASP A 221 1.79 3.46 31.75
N ASP A 222 1.60 2.73 30.65
CA ASP A 222 1.48 1.26 30.68
C ASP A 222 2.85 0.56 30.60
N PHE A 223 3.92 1.30 30.24
CA PHE A 223 5.29 0.76 30.16
C PHE A 223 6.06 0.78 31.49
N LEU A 224 5.49 1.34 32.55
CA LEU A 224 6.15 1.47 33.88
C LEU A 224 5.59 0.52 34.95
N ARG A 225 4.79 -0.47 34.58
CA ARG A 225 4.25 -1.47 35.50
C ARG A 225 4.49 -2.88 34.97
N GLU A 226 5.75 -3.30 35.00
CA GLU A 226 6.18 -4.70 35.26
C GLU A 226 7.65 -4.70 35.70
#